data_fb731aa0072e31cb93d9fe0163f1514c
#
_entry.id   fb731aa0072e31cb93d9fe0163f1514c
#
_cell.length_a   1.000
_cell.length_b   1.000
_cell.length_c   1.000
_cell.angle_alpha   90.00
_cell.angle_beta   90.00
_cell.angle_gamma   90.00
#
_symmetry.space_group_name_H-M   'P 1'
#
loop_
_entity.id
_entity.type
_entity.pdbx_description
1 polymer ?
#
loop_
_entity_poly.entity_id
_entity_poly.type
_entity_poly.pdbx_seq_one_letter_code
_entity_poly.pdbx_strand_id
1 'polypeptide(L)'
;MRRMALAALALALLAAGCDDSQQPRPAAQAPAAREGLRSAEGVMIRDWLMSVQHGDFGRAATFFAPGAIIDQGDPYRLRNTAAARLFNATLPCHADLIRLQDEGAKVLATFRLTPGPGGPCHGRVQVRYTIVDGQFTEWRQLGTEPAPTCPVV
;
A
#
# COMPACT_ATOMS: atom_id res chain seq x y z
N MET A 1 -25.76 -27.65 -65.42
CA MET A 1 -26.42 -27.49 -64.10
C MET A 1 -25.35 -27.66 -63.01
N ARG A 2 -24.76 -26.55 -62.51
CA ARG A 2 -23.74 -26.56 -61.43
C ARG A 2 -24.32 -25.83 -60.25
N ARG A 3 -24.54 -26.57 -59.15
CA ARG A 3 -25.01 -25.99 -57.87
C ARG A 3 -23.82 -25.43 -57.09
N MET A 4 -23.82 -24.10 -56.89
CA MET A 4 -22.90 -23.42 -56.00
C MET A 4 -23.44 -23.52 -54.55
N ALA A 5 -22.64 -24.10 -53.66
CA ALA A 5 -22.87 -24.11 -52.24
C ALA A 5 -22.19 -22.90 -51.62
N LEU A 6 -22.95 -22.00 -51.01
CA LEU A 6 -22.44 -20.88 -50.21
C LEU A 6 -22.12 -21.39 -48.78
N ALA A 7 -20.84 -21.33 -48.42
CA ALA A 7 -20.43 -21.57 -47.04
C ALA A 7 -20.49 -20.24 -46.27
N ALA A 8 -21.36 -20.17 -45.28
CA ALA A 8 -21.44 -19.05 -44.35
C ALA A 8 -20.37 -19.19 -43.25
N LEU A 9 -19.42 -18.27 -43.21
CA LEU A 9 -18.38 -18.20 -42.19
C LEU A 9 -18.92 -17.39 -41.01
N ALA A 10 -19.23 -18.05 -39.88
CA ALA A 10 -19.63 -17.39 -38.63
C ALA A 10 -18.38 -16.92 -37.88
N LEU A 11 -18.15 -15.62 -37.83
CA LEU A 11 -17.12 -14.99 -37.00
C LEU A 11 -17.64 -14.92 -35.55
N ALA A 12 -17.11 -15.76 -34.67
CA ALA A 12 -17.33 -15.66 -33.23
C ALA A 12 -16.40 -14.58 -32.66
N LEU A 13 -16.96 -13.42 -32.28
CA LEU A 13 -16.27 -12.40 -31.49
C LEU A 13 -16.13 -12.91 -30.03
N LEU A 14 -14.92 -13.29 -29.64
CA LEU A 14 -14.56 -13.53 -28.25
C LEU A 14 -14.34 -12.15 -27.58
N ALA A 15 -15.35 -11.69 -26.86
CA ALA A 15 -15.20 -10.58 -25.92
C ALA A 15 -14.38 -11.07 -24.72
N ALA A 16 -13.10 -10.73 -24.65
CA ALA A 16 -12.27 -10.89 -23.47
C ALA A 16 -12.66 -9.79 -22.48
N GLY A 17 -13.62 -10.07 -21.61
CA GLY A 17 -13.93 -9.23 -20.46
C GLY A 17 -12.78 -9.33 -19.45
N CYS A 18 -12.25 -8.20 -18.96
CA CYS A 18 -11.40 -8.15 -17.79
C CYS A 18 -12.25 -8.51 -16.56
N ASP A 19 -12.40 -9.81 -16.28
CA ASP A 19 -13.05 -10.28 -15.07
C ASP A 19 -12.01 -10.32 -13.95
N ASP A 20 -12.07 -9.36 -13.05
CA ASP A 20 -11.22 -9.22 -11.86
C ASP A 20 -11.47 -10.36 -10.84
N SER A 21 -12.34 -11.29 -11.17
CA SER A 21 -12.84 -12.34 -10.27
C SER A 21 -12.06 -13.66 -10.34
N GLN A 22 -11.10 -13.85 -11.26
CA GLN A 22 -10.51 -15.16 -11.53
C GLN A 22 -8.99 -15.26 -11.38
N GLN A 23 -8.36 -14.38 -10.60
CA GLN A 23 -7.03 -14.72 -10.14
C GLN A 23 -7.17 -15.65 -8.93
N PRO A 24 -6.73 -16.95 -9.02
CA PRO A 24 -6.78 -17.83 -7.88
C PRO A 24 -5.91 -17.24 -6.78
N ARG A 25 -6.54 -16.64 -5.76
CA ARG A 25 -5.82 -16.29 -4.53
C ARG A 25 -5.26 -17.59 -3.97
N PRO A 26 -3.95 -17.69 -3.75
CA PRO A 26 -3.42 -18.81 -2.98
C PRO A 26 -4.11 -18.78 -1.62
N ALA A 27 -5.01 -19.73 -1.38
CA ALA A 27 -5.84 -19.80 -0.17
C ALA A 27 -5.02 -19.86 1.13
N ALA A 28 -3.73 -20.20 1.02
CA ALA A 28 -2.80 -20.30 2.16
C ALA A 28 -2.27 -18.95 2.68
N GLN A 29 -2.34 -17.85 1.92
CA GLN A 29 -1.80 -16.55 2.36
C GLN A 29 -2.81 -15.65 3.06
N ALA A 30 -4.11 -15.90 2.94
CA ALA A 30 -5.15 -15.07 3.53
C ALA A 30 -5.17 -15.07 5.08
N PRO A 31 -4.95 -16.19 5.80
CA PRO A 31 -4.92 -16.19 7.26
C PRO A 31 -3.69 -15.44 7.83
N ALA A 32 -2.49 -15.71 7.32
CA ALA A 32 -1.25 -15.07 7.80
C ALA A 32 -1.25 -13.54 7.59
N ALA A 33 -1.80 -13.06 6.45
CA ALA A 33 -1.95 -11.64 6.21
C ALA A 33 -2.91 -10.96 7.20
N ARG A 34 -4.00 -11.63 7.59
CA ARG A 34 -4.96 -11.14 8.59
C ARG A 34 -4.39 -11.17 10.01
N GLU A 35 -3.58 -12.16 10.32
CA GLU A 35 -2.92 -12.30 11.62
C GLU A 35 -1.88 -11.19 11.81
N GLY A 36 -1.04 -10.91 10.84
CA GLY A 36 -0.11 -9.78 10.86
C GLY A 36 -0.79 -8.43 11.07
N LEU A 37 -1.98 -8.22 10.49
CA LEU A 37 -2.75 -6.99 10.71
C LEU A 37 -3.30 -6.85 12.15
N ARG A 38 -3.35 -7.92 12.93
CA ARG A 38 -3.80 -7.92 14.32
C ARG A 38 -2.64 -7.91 15.32
N SER A 39 -1.40 -7.98 14.86
CA SER A 39 -0.23 -7.85 15.72
C SER A 39 -0.17 -6.47 16.38
N ALA A 40 0.65 -6.30 17.39
CA ALA A 40 0.86 -5.02 18.06
C ALA A 40 1.36 -3.95 17.07
N GLU A 41 2.26 -4.34 16.17
CA GLU A 41 2.80 -3.49 15.12
C GLU A 41 1.71 -3.09 14.11
N GLY A 42 0.84 -4.04 13.73
CA GLY A 42 -0.29 -3.78 12.85
C GLY A 42 -1.32 -2.82 13.45
N VAL A 43 -1.57 -2.92 14.76
CA VAL A 43 -2.42 -1.97 15.49
C VAL A 43 -1.76 -0.60 15.50
N MET A 44 -0.48 -0.53 15.87
CA MET A 44 0.28 0.72 15.93
C MET A 44 0.33 1.45 14.59
N ILE A 45 0.61 0.74 13.49
CA ILE A 45 0.64 1.32 12.14
C ILE A 45 -0.73 1.87 11.75
N ARG A 46 -1.83 1.16 12.07
CA ARG A 46 -3.18 1.67 11.81
C ARG A 46 -3.51 2.91 12.64
N ASP A 47 -3.16 2.92 13.91
CA ASP A 47 -3.42 4.06 14.79
C ASP A 47 -2.64 5.30 14.33
N TRP A 48 -1.41 5.12 13.87
CA TRP A 48 -0.65 6.18 13.21
C TRP A 48 -1.35 6.68 11.95
N LEU A 49 -1.74 5.78 11.04
CA LEU A 49 -2.47 6.15 9.81
C LEU A 49 -3.74 6.92 10.10
N MET A 50 -4.54 6.47 11.06
CA MET A 50 -5.78 7.15 11.47
C MET A 50 -5.48 8.56 11.97
N SER A 51 -4.41 8.73 12.76
CA SER A 51 -4.00 10.05 13.24
C SER A 51 -3.65 10.98 12.08
N VAL A 52 -2.90 10.49 11.07
CA VAL A 52 -2.58 11.23 9.85
C VAL A 52 -3.84 11.61 9.06
N GLN A 53 -4.74 10.65 8.83
CA GLN A 53 -5.97 10.86 8.05
C GLN A 53 -6.93 11.86 8.70
N HIS A 54 -6.96 11.91 10.03
CA HIS A 54 -7.75 12.90 10.78
C HIS A 54 -7.05 14.24 10.96
N GLY A 55 -5.81 14.41 10.43
CA GLY A 55 -5.05 15.65 10.60
C GLY A 55 -4.47 15.84 12.02
N ASP A 56 -4.54 14.82 12.88
CA ASP A 56 -3.90 14.85 14.19
C ASP A 56 -2.41 14.54 14.08
N PHE A 57 -1.69 15.45 13.45
CA PHE A 57 -0.25 15.32 13.23
C PHE A 57 0.56 15.39 14.54
N GLY A 58 -0.02 15.96 15.58
CA GLY A 58 0.56 15.93 16.92
C GLY A 58 0.64 14.51 17.46
N ARG A 59 -0.48 13.80 17.45
CA ARG A 59 -0.55 12.38 17.81
C ARG A 59 0.27 11.51 16.85
N ALA A 60 0.16 11.74 15.55
CA ALA A 60 0.94 10.98 14.55
C ALA A 60 2.46 11.10 14.81
N ALA A 61 2.94 12.25 15.27
CA ALA A 61 4.35 12.45 15.60
C ALA A 61 4.84 11.62 16.79
N THR A 62 3.96 11.24 17.73
CA THR A 62 4.34 10.45 18.92
C THR A 62 4.69 9.00 18.58
N PHE A 63 4.32 8.52 17.41
CA PHE A 63 4.69 7.19 16.95
C PHE A 63 6.15 7.10 16.50
N PHE A 64 6.86 8.22 16.32
CA PHE A 64 8.25 8.26 15.90
C PHE A 64 9.17 8.50 17.09
N ALA A 65 10.23 7.69 17.18
CA ALA A 65 11.29 7.92 18.14
C ALA A 65 12.08 9.21 17.80
N PRO A 66 12.62 9.91 18.79
CA PRO A 66 13.58 11.01 18.53
C PRO A 66 14.74 10.52 17.68
N GLY A 67 15.01 11.19 16.57
CA GLY A 67 16.07 10.80 15.65
C GLY A 67 15.70 9.68 14.67
N ALA A 68 14.43 9.31 14.56
CA ALA A 68 13.93 8.34 13.60
C ALA A 68 14.38 8.70 12.16
N ILE A 69 14.71 7.69 11.38
CA ILE A 69 15.15 7.83 9.99
C ILE A 69 13.93 7.68 9.08
N ILE A 70 13.74 8.65 8.21
CA ILE A 70 12.79 8.60 7.09
C ILE A 70 13.59 8.44 5.81
N ASP A 71 13.22 7.44 4.99
CA ASP A 71 13.85 7.19 3.70
C ASP A 71 12.77 7.07 2.61
N GLN A 72 12.69 8.08 1.76
CA GLN A 72 11.82 8.17 0.59
C GLN A 72 12.65 8.32 -0.69
N GLY A 73 13.89 7.81 -0.69
CA GLY A 73 14.89 7.96 -1.71
C GLY A 73 16.14 8.64 -1.16
N ASP A 74 15.97 9.78 -0.48
CA ASP A 74 17.04 10.47 0.26
C ASP A 74 16.73 10.39 1.75
N PRO A 75 17.55 9.65 2.55
CA PRO A 75 17.28 9.47 3.96
C PRO A 75 17.59 10.73 4.78
N TYR A 76 16.70 11.07 5.72
CA TYR A 76 16.87 12.16 6.67
C TYR A 76 16.37 11.78 8.06
N ARG A 77 16.73 12.57 9.07
CA ARG A 77 16.38 12.33 10.48
C ARG A 77 15.30 13.28 10.97
N LEU A 78 14.32 12.73 11.66
CA LEU A 78 13.35 13.50 12.45
C LEU A 78 14.00 13.91 13.78
N ARG A 79 14.63 15.09 13.82
CA ARG A 79 15.41 15.54 14.97
C ARG A 79 14.61 15.74 16.26
N ASN A 80 13.31 16.00 16.12
CA ASN A 80 12.40 16.27 17.23
C ASN A 80 10.92 16.07 16.81
N THR A 81 10.01 16.19 17.76
CA THR A 81 8.57 16.04 17.54
C THR A 81 8.02 17.04 16.49
N ALA A 82 8.58 18.25 16.40
CA ALA A 82 8.14 19.22 15.39
C ALA A 82 8.49 18.75 13.97
N ALA A 83 9.67 18.15 13.78
CA ALA A 83 10.07 17.55 12.51
C ALA A 83 9.18 16.34 12.16
N ALA A 84 8.86 15.49 13.14
CA ALA A 84 7.93 14.37 12.95
C ALA A 84 6.52 14.85 12.60
N ARG A 85 6.03 15.91 13.26
CA ARG A 85 4.74 16.52 12.92
C ARG A 85 4.71 17.06 11.50
N LEU A 86 5.77 17.76 11.09
CA LEU A 86 5.89 18.28 9.73
C LEU A 86 5.90 17.16 8.70
N PHE A 87 6.69 16.10 8.91
CA PHE A 87 6.71 14.92 8.04
C PHE A 87 5.29 14.38 7.83
N ASN A 88 4.54 14.12 8.90
CA ASN A 88 3.18 13.60 8.79
C ASN A 88 2.23 14.57 8.06
N ALA A 89 2.39 15.88 8.25
CA ALA A 89 1.57 16.90 7.59
C ALA A 89 1.88 17.05 6.09
N THR A 90 3.04 16.60 5.63
CA THR A 90 3.46 16.71 4.23
C THR A 90 3.17 15.45 3.41
N LEU A 91 2.63 14.38 4.02
CA LEU A 91 2.24 13.18 3.29
C LEU A 91 1.13 13.51 2.27
N PRO A 92 1.37 13.28 0.96
CA PRO A 92 0.45 13.75 -0.07
C PRO A 92 -0.80 12.91 -0.21
N CYS A 93 -0.74 11.65 0.22
CA CYS A 93 -1.79 10.64 0.03
C CYS A 93 -2.30 10.14 1.37
N HIS A 94 -3.58 9.79 1.42
CA HIS A 94 -4.08 8.87 2.44
C HIS A 94 -3.75 7.43 2.03
N ALA A 95 -3.86 6.48 2.97
CA ALA A 95 -3.54 5.10 2.71
C ALA A 95 -4.33 4.15 3.61
N ASP A 96 -4.64 2.96 3.08
CA ASP A 96 -5.19 1.85 3.86
C ASP A 96 -4.12 0.77 4.02
N LEU A 97 -3.91 0.29 5.23
CA LEU A 97 -3.04 -0.86 5.47
C LEU A 97 -3.74 -2.14 5.00
N ILE A 98 -3.21 -2.79 3.95
CA ILE A 98 -3.80 -4.00 3.37
C ILE A 98 -3.02 -5.28 3.66
N ARG A 99 -1.75 -5.18 3.99
CA ARG A 99 -0.90 -6.34 4.33
C ARG A 99 0.21 -5.93 5.29
N LEU A 100 0.53 -6.85 6.20
CA LEU A 100 1.69 -6.76 7.07
C LEU A 100 2.46 -8.08 7.01
N GLN A 101 3.79 -8.00 6.94
CA GLN A 101 4.69 -9.13 6.96
C GLN A 101 5.76 -8.87 8.01
N ASP A 102 5.94 -9.85 8.88
CA ASP A 102 7.04 -9.85 9.82
C ASP A 102 8.33 -10.25 9.08
N GLU A 103 9.38 -9.44 9.23
CA GLU A 103 10.73 -9.68 8.71
C GLU A 103 11.73 -9.78 9.88
N GLY A 104 11.30 -10.25 11.04
CA GLY A 104 12.09 -10.35 12.26
C GLY A 104 12.21 -9.00 12.97
N ALA A 105 13.38 -8.35 12.90
CA ALA A 105 13.59 -7.04 13.51
C ALA A 105 12.86 -5.89 12.77
N LYS A 106 12.19 -6.18 11.66
CA LYS A 106 11.50 -5.21 10.81
C LYS A 106 10.12 -5.72 10.43
N VAL A 107 9.28 -4.78 10.02
CA VAL A 107 7.91 -5.08 9.55
C VAL A 107 7.73 -4.44 8.19
N LEU A 108 7.32 -5.24 7.21
CA LEU A 108 6.97 -4.77 5.88
C LEU A 108 5.46 -4.56 5.79
N ALA A 109 5.04 -3.33 5.62
CA ALA A 109 3.65 -2.95 5.42
C ALA A 109 3.37 -2.63 3.95
N THR A 110 2.27 -3.14 3.42
CA THR A 110 1.76 -2.77 2.10
C THR A 110 0.50 -1.95 2.28
N PHE A 111 0.47 -0.81 1.65
CA PHE A 111 -0.64 0.13 1.68
C PHE A 111 -1.27 0.26 0.29
N ARG A 112 -2.59 0.43 0.27
CA ARG A 112 -3.31 0.96 -0.87
C ARG A 112 -3.42 2.47 -0.71
N LEU A 113 -2.93 3.22 -1.69
CA LEU A 113 -3.03 4.68 -1.69
C LEU A 113 -4.45 5.11 -2.07
N THR A 114 -4.91 6.15 -1.39
CA THR A 114 -6.21 6.79 -1.64
C THR A 114 -6.01 8.31 -1.72
N PRO A 115 -6.94 9.06 -2.37
CA PRO A 115 -6.83 10.50 -2.49
C PRO A 115 -6.57 11.19 -1.15
N GLY A 116 -5.66 12.16 -1.15
CA GLY A 116 -5.25 12.91 0.02
C GLY A 116 -4.99 14.39 -0.30
N PRO A 117 -4.32 15.12 0.60
CA PRO A 117 -4.07 16.56 0.43
C PRO A 117 -3.29 16.91 -0.84
N GLY A 118 -2.45 16.00 -1.34
CA GLY A 118 -1.67 16.19 -2.58
C GLY A 118 -2.45 15.91 -3.87
N GLY A 119 -3.72 15.51 -3.79
CA GLY A 119 -4.57 15.24 -4.93
C GLY A 119 -4.90 13.74 -5.12
N PRO A 120 -5.16 13.31 -6.37
CA PRO A 120 -5.51 11.93 -6.66
C PRO A 120 -4.30 11.02 -6.47
N CYS A 121 -4.41 10.08 -5.53
CA CYS A 121 -3.44 9.03 -5.28
C CYS A 121 -4.07 7.68 -5.54
N HIS A 122 -3.32 6.78 -6.16
CA HIS A 122 -3.75 5.42 -6.44
C HIS A 122 -2.54 4.47 -6.51
N GLY A 123 -2.79 3.18 -6.53
CA GLY A 123 -1.73 2.16 -6.53
C GLY A 123 -1.41 1.65 -5.13
N ARG A 124 -0.26 1.00 -5.02
CA ARG A 124 0.23 0.41 -3.78
C ARG A 124 1.63 0.91 -3.48
N VAL A 125 1.91 1.07 -2.20
CA VAL A 125 3.24 1.40 -1.70
C VAL A 125 3.64 0.41 -0.62
N GLN A 126 4.90 0.05 -0.58
CA GLN A 126 5.46 -0.74 0.51
C GLN A 126 6.36 0.15 1.37
N VAL A 127 6.22 -0.02 2.68
CA VAL A 127 7.04 0.66 3.66
C VAL A 127 7.57 -0.36 4.64
N ARG A 128 8.87 -0.35 4.85
CA ARG A 128 9.55 -1.14 5.87
C ARG A 128 9.74 -0.28 7.11
N TYR A 129 9.29 -0.80 8.25
CA TYR A 129 9.45 -0.17 9.56
C TYR A 129 10.48 -0.92 10.39
N THR A 130 11.29 -0.19 11.12
CA THR A 130 11.98 -0.71 12.31
C THR A 130 11.27 -0.13 13.52
N ILE A 131 10.79 -1.01 14.40
CA ILE A 131 10.01 -0.63 15.58
C ILE A 131 10.79 -1.06 16.83
N VAL A 132 11.04 -0.13 17.72
CA VAL A 132 11.74 -0.37 19.00
C VAL A 132 10.93 0.34 20.08
N ASP A 133 10.66 -0.36 21.17
CA ASP A 133 9.92 0.15 22.33
C ASP A 133 8.60 0.84 21.96
N GLY A 134 7.89 0.30 20.97
CA GLY A 134 6.61 0.84 20.52
C GLY A 134 6.73 2.16 19.74
N GLN A 135 7.87 2.46 19.15
CA GLN A 135 8.07 3.63 18.30
C GLN A 135 8.80 3.26 16.99
N PHE A 136 8.48 3.98 15.92
CA PHE A 136 9.19 3.88 14.65
C PHE A 136 10.57 4.53 14.79
N THR A 137 11.62 3.73 14.69
CA THR A 137 13.01 4.21 14.60
C THR A 137 13.49 4.36 13.17
N GLU A 138 12.85 3.64 12.24
CA GLU A 138 13.06 3.78 10.79
C GLU A 138 11.72 3.60 10.05
N TRP A 139 11.51 4.43 9.06
CA TRP A 139 10.41 4.39 8.10
C TRP A 139 11.02 4.49 6.70
N ARG A 140 11.00 3.39 5.94
CA ARG A 140 11.62 3.33 4.61
C ARG A 140 10.60 2.95 3.57
N GLN A 141 10.37 3.81 2.60
CA GLN A 141 9.57 3.53 1.43
C GLN A 141 10.36 2.67 0.44
N LEU A 142 9.77 1.55 -0.05
CA LEU A 142 10.41 0.60 -0.97
C LEU A 142 9.83 0.78 -2.38
N GLY A 143 9.46 1.77 -2.87
CA GLY A 143 8.88 1.94 -4.20
C GLY A 143 7.36 1.77 -4.23
N THR A 144 6.79 2.29 -5.29
CA THR A 144 5.38 2.16 -5.62
C THR A 144 5.24 1.05 -6.66
N GLU A 145 4.42 0.06 -6.35
CA GLU A 145 3.97 -0.88 -7.36
C GLU A 145 2.95 -0.15 -8.26
N PRO A 146 3.21 -0.03 -9.56
CA PRO A 146 2.24 0.59 -10.46
C PRO A 146 0.93 -0.19 -10.41
N ALA A 147 -0.18 0.51 -10.54
CA ALA A 147 -1.47 -0.15 -10.72
C ALA A 147 -1.38 -1.11 -11.92
N PRO A 148 -1.95 -2.32 -11.84
CA PRO A 148 -1.95 -3.24 -12.97
C PRO A 148 -2.58 -2.54 -14.16
N THR A 149 -1.76 -2.30 -15.18
CA THR A 149 -2.25 -1.78 -16.47
C THR A 149 -2.90 -2.93 -17.21
N CYS A 150 -4.21 -2.84 -17.45
CA CYS A 150 -4.84 -3.72 -18.43
C CYS A 150 -4.15 -3.48 -19.78
N PRO A 151 -3.67 -4.53 -20.48
CA PRO A 151 -3.16 -4.34 -21.82
C PRO A 151 -4.26 -3.77 -22.70
N VAL A 152 -3.97 -2.63 -23.31
CA VAL A 152 -4.85 -2.05 -24.34
C VAL A 152 -4.71 -2.96 -25.56
N VAL A 153 -5.77 -3.69 -25.87
CA VAL A 153 -5.87 -4.52 -27.09
C VAL A 153 -6.34 -3.65 -28.24
#